data_93486bc0111d01189450d0ad1ac6a184
#
_entry.id   93486bc0111d01189450d0ad1ac6a184
#
_cell.length_a   1.000
_cell.length_b   1.000
_cell.length_c   1.000
_cell.angle_alpha   90.00
_cell.angle_beta   90.00
_cell.angle_gamma   90.00
#
_symmetry.space_group_name_H-M   'P 1'
#
loop_
_entity.id
_entity.type
_entity.pdbx_description
1 polymer ?
#
loop_
_entity_poly.entity_id
_entity_poly.type
_entity_poly.pdbx_seq_one_letter_code
_entity_poly.pdbx_strand_id
1 'polypeptide(L)'
;MNAHLSVIKKVEAYVLQLGWHHGYNTLVPTVQTVEAGVFLFLLRLKQFEEELNMSIQIPRGTQDILPGTVELWQYIEGQAREICRRYNYKEIRTPIFEHTELFLRGVGDTTDIVQKEMYSFQDRGERSLTLRPEGTAPVVRSYVENKMFGDATQPTKLYYIGQMFRYERPQAGRYRQFVQFGIEAIGSNDPAIDAEVIALAVEFYRGMGLKNIKVVLNSLGDAASRQAHRDALIAHFEPRIGEFCSDCQSRLEKNPLRILDCKKDRNHELMGTAPSITEYLNEDSAVYYDKVQELLTMMDVPFEKDPNLVRGLDYYQHTVFEIMSEAEGFGAITTLSGGGRYNGLVQEIGGPEMPGIGFAMSIERLIMALKAENIELPIEHSIDCYVVALGEKAKDHAAKVAFDLRKAGLSVEKDYLDRKMKAQFKSADRLKAKFVAVLGEDELDKGIINLKNMATGEQEEVALDVFASYVAEKLI
;
A
#
# COMPACT_ATOMS: atom_id res chain seq x y z
N MET A 1 -11.45 -36.40 22.14
CA MET A 1 -12.54 -37.31 22.60
C MET A 1 -13.91 -36.67 22.47
N ASN A 2 -14.14 -35.41 22.85
CA ASN A 2 -15.47 -34.77 22.73
C ASN A 2 -15.92 -34.46 21.29
N ALA A 3 -15.02 -34.24 20.33
CA ALA A 3 -15.36 -34.00 18.94
C ALA A 3 -15.87 -35.25 18.22
N HIS A 4 -15.29 -36.43 18.51
CA HIS A 4 -15.73 -37.72 17.94
C HIS A 4 -17.16 -38.10 18.39
N LEU A 5 -17.53 -37.82 19.64
CA LEU A 5 -18.87 -38.07 20.14
C LEU A 5 -19.93 -37.15 19.50
N SER A 6 -19.56 -35.92 19.16
CA SER A 6 -20.45 -34.98 18.45
C SER A 6 -20.74 -35.43 17.00
N VAL A 7 -19.74 -35.97 16.31
CA VAL A 7 -19.89 -36.49 14.94
C VAL A 7 -20.75 -37.74 14.93
N ILE A 8 -20.52 -38.68 15.84
CA ILE A 8 -21.33 -39.90 15.98
C ILE A 8 -22.80 -39.55 16.21
N LYS A 9 -23.09 -38.62 17.11
CA LYS A 9 -24.51 -38.20 17.42
C LYS A 9 -25.15 -37.49 16.18
N LYS A 10 -24.42 -36.76 15.38
CA LYS A 10 -24.95 -36.17 14.12
C LYS A 10 -25.20 -37.24 13.05
N VAL A 11 -24.37 -38.27 12.98
CA VAL A 11 -24.56 -39.40 12.08
C VAL A 11 -25.79 -40.22 12.47
N GLU A 12 -25.98 -40.50 13.77
CA GLU A 12 -27.18 -41.19 14.28
C GLU A 12 -28.45 -40.37 14.01
N ALA A 13 -28.42 -39.04 14.19
CA ALA A 13 -29.55 -38.16 13.91
C ALA A 13 -29.90 -38.13 12.42
N TYR A 14 -28.89 -38.18 11.52
CA TYR A 14 -29.09 -38.17 10.08
C TYR A 14 -29.62 -39.49 9.56
N VAL A 15 -29.16 -40.64 10.08
CA VAL A 15 -29.68 -41.97 9.78
C VAL A 15 -31.13 -42.11 10.25
N LEU A 16 -31.46 -41.58 11.44
CA LEU A 16 -32.84 -41.54 11.95
C LEU A 16 -33.74 -40.60 11.12
N GLN A 17 -33.23 -39.50 10.60
CA GLN A 17 -33.98 -38.56 9.76
C GLN A 17 -34.30 -39.14 8.37
N LEU A 18 -33.40 -39.96 7.82
CA LEU A 18 -33.65 -40.70 6.58
C LEU A 18 -34.70 -41.83 6.73
N GLY A 19 -34.86 -42.39 7.94
CA GLY A 19 -35.85 -43.41 8.26
C GLY A 19 -37.26 -42.91 8.52
N TRP A 20 -37.47 -41.60 8.78
CA TRP A 20 -38.76 -41.05 9.29
C TRP A 20 -39.55 -40.25 8.22
N HIS A 21 -39.05 -40.04 7.03
CA HIS A 21 -39.73 -39.21 6.00
C HIS A 21 -40.53 -39.99 4.95
N HIS A 22 -40.69 -41.31 5.09
CA HIS A 22 -41.59 -42.05 4.20
C HIS A 22 -42.56 -42.94 4.99
N GLY A 23 -43.75 -42.40 5.17
CA GLY A 23 -44.92 -43.18 5.51
C GLY A 23 -45.24 -44.19 4.39
N TYR A 24 -45.27 -45.44 4.78
CA TYR A 24 -45.93 -46.61 4.15
C TYR A 24 -46.03 -46.61 2.61
N ASN A 25 -45.09 -47.18 1.91
CA ASN A 25 -45.27 -48.34 1.01
C ASN A 25 -43.93 -48.72 0.33
N THR A 26 -43.45 -49.92 0.74
CA THR A 26 -42.61 -50.82 -0.06
C THR A 26 -41.70 -50.25 -1.15
N LEU A 27 -40.53 -49.76 -0.75
CA LEU A 27 -39.30 -49.85 -1.53
C LEU A 27 -38.15 -50.11 -0.56
N VAL A 28 -37.75 -51.35 -0.42
CA VAL A 28 -36.49 -51.71 0.20
C VAL A 28 -35.43 -51.05 -0.66
N PRO A 29 -34.57 -50.14 -0.09
CA PRO A 29 -33.49 -49.53 -0.85
C PRO A 29 -32.64 -50.67 -1.43
N THR A 30 -32.43 -50.71 -2.74
CA THR A 30 -31.52 -51.67 -3.33
C THR A 30 -30.13 -51.49 -2.73
N VAL A 31 -29.37 -52.54 -2.56
CA VAL A 31 -27.99 -52.48 -2.02
C VAL A 31 -27.18 -51.38 -2.67
N GLN A 32 -27.41 -51.13 -3.97
CA GLN A 32 -26.78 -50.03 -4.73
C GLN A 32 -27.13 -48.62 -4.24
N THR A 33 -28.34 -48.36 -3.75
CA THR A 33 -28.72 -47.04 -3.20
C THR A 33 -28.12 -46.80 -1.83
N VAL A 34 -27.94 -47.84 -1.02
CA VAL A 34 -27.25 -47.74 0.29
C VAL A 34 -25.76 -47.57 0.06
N GLU A 35 -25.13 -48.27 -0.86
CA GLU A 35 -23.71 -48.12 -1.21
C GLU A 35 -23.41 -46.71 -1.77
N ALA A 36 -24.25 -46.16 -2.65
CA ALA A 36 -24.11 -44.79 -3.13
C ALA A 36 -24.24 -43.74 -2.02
N GLY A 37 -25.17 -43.95 -1.06
CA GLY A 37 -25.34 -43.07 0.10
C GLY A 37 -24.13 -43.11 1.03
N VAL A 38 -23.60 -44.30 1.31
CA VAL A 38 -22.37 -44.46 2.13
C VAL A 38 -21.16 -43.85 1.42
N PHE A 39 -21.03 -44.04 0.11
CA PHE A 39 -19.93 -43.45 -0.64
C PHE A 39 -19.97 -41.92 -0.66
N LEU A 40 -21.13 -41.30 -0.88
CA LEU A 40 -21.31 -39.84 -0.77
C LEU A 40 -21.03 -39.28 0.64
N PHE A 41 -21.41 -40.05 1.66
CA PHE A 41 -21.13 -39.70 3.06
C PHE A 41 -19.62 -39.78 3.36
N LEU A 42 -18.93 -40.84 2.90
CA LEU A 42 -17.48 -40.97 3.06
C LEU A 42 -16.72 -39.90 2.29
N LEU A 43 -17.17 -39.49 1.09
CA LEU A 43 -16.61 -38.38 0.34
C LEU A 43 -16.79 -37.05 1.12
N ARG A 44 -17.95 -36.80 1.72
CA ARG A 44 -18.19 -35.62 2.53
C ARG A 44 -17.37 -35.62 3.83
N LEU A 45 -17.20 -36.78 4.47
CA LEU A 45 -16.33 -36.91 5.63
C LEU A 45 -14.87 -36.61 5.27
N LYS A 46 -14.40 -37.14 4.14
CA LYS A 46 -13.04 -36.88 3.68
C LYS A 46 -12.84 -35.40 3.32
N GLN A 47 -13.81 -34.80 2.65
CA GLN A 47 -13.80 -33.35 2.36
C GLN A 47 -13.81 -32.51 3.65
N PHE A 48 -14.59 -32.93 4.66
CA PHE A 48 -14.64 -32.26 5.97
C PHE A 48 -13.33 -32.45 6.77
N GLU A 49 -12.67 -33.61 6.67
CA GLU A 49 -11.33 -33.82 7.26
C GLU A 49 -10.25 -33.01 6.53
N GLU A 50 -10.33 -32.88 5.20
CA GLU A 50 -9.45 -32.00 4.42
C GLU A 50 -9.67 -30.52 4.78
N GLU A 51 -10.92 -30.08 4.95
CA GLU A 51 -11.25 -28.71 5.41
C GLU A 51 -10.78 -28.45 6.87
N LEU A 52 -10.87 -29.44 7.76
CA LEU A 52 -10.39 -29.34 9.15
C LEU A 52 -8.86 -29.32 9.26
N ASN A 53 -8.15 -29.91 8.29
CA ASN A 53 -6.69 -29.95 8.25
C ASN A 53 -6.08 -28.87 7.36
N MET A 54 -6.90 -28.05 6.67
CA MET A 54 -6.36 -26.91 5.93
C MET A 54 -5.85 -25.85 6.89
N SER A 55 -4.58 -25.53 6.78
CA SER A 55 -4.01 -24.36 7.48
C SER A 55 -4.71 -23.10 7.00
N ILE A 56 -5.12 -22.25 7.94
CA ILE A 56 -5.68 -20.93 7.62
C ILE A 56 -4.61 -20.15 6.85
N GLN A 57 -4.96 -19.69 5.66
CA GLN A 57 -4.08 -18.89 4.80
C GLN A 57 -4.58 -17.46 4.69
N ILE A 58 -3.68 -16.56 4.33
CA ILE A 58 -4.05 -15.16 4.05
C ILE A 58 -5.03 -15.06 2.88
N PRO A 59 -5.93 -14.08 2.87
CA PRO A 59 -6.82 -13.83 1.74
C PRO A 59 -6.04 -13.58 0.44
N ARG A 60 -6.56 -14.08 -0.67
CA ARG A 60 -5.94 -13.89 -1.99
C ARG A 60 -5.78 -12.41 -2.32
N GLY A 61 -4.57 -12.02 -2.71
CA GLY A 61 -4.25 -10.63 -3.09
C GLY A 61 -3.86 -9.76 -1.90
N THR A 62 -3.63 -10.34 -0.74
CA THR A 62 -2.97 -9.71 0.41
C THR A 62 -1.59 -10.34 0.64
N GLN A 63 -0.79 -9.74 1.50
CA GLN A 63 0.52 -10.26 1.88
C GLN A 63 0.85 -9.90 3.32
N ASP A 64 1.60 -10.78 3.99
CA ASP A 64 2.29 -10.45 5.24
C ASP A 64 3.64 -9.79 4.90
N ILE A 65 3.97 -8.72 5.58
CA ILE A 65 5.27 -8.07 5.47
C ILE A 65 6.09 -8.52 6.69
N LEU A 66 6.96 -9.49 6.47
CA LEU A 66 7.68 -10.17 7.54
C LEU A 66 8.99 -9.46 7.91
N PRO A 67 9.55 -9.74 9.11
CA PRO A 67 10.90 -9.32 9.47
C PRO A 67 11.93 -9.74 8.40
N GLY A 68 12.87 -8.86 8.10
CA GLY A 68 13.81 -8.99 6.95
C GLY A 68 13.30 -8.32 5.67
N THR A 69 12.00 -7.98 5.62
CA THR A 69 11.40 -7.24 4.50
C THR A 69 10.76 -5.93 4.99
N VAL A 70 10.20 -5.91 6.21
CA VAL A 70 9.51 -4.75 6.77
C VAL A 70 10.44 -3.53 6.95
N GLU A 71 11.73 -3.77 7.16
CA GLU A 71 12.74 -2.72 7.31
C GLU A 71 12.86 -1.87 6.04
N LEU A 72 12.67 -2.49 4.86
CA LEU A 72 12.59 -1.77 3.58
C LEU A 72 11.40 -0.82 3.54
N TRP A 73 10.24 -1.25 4.04
CA TRP A 73 9.05 -0.43 4.14
C TRP A 73 9.26 0.75 5.10
N GLN A 74 9.83 0.45 6.29
CA GLN A 74 10.14 1.48 7.30
C GLN A 74 11.11 2.53 6.77
N TYR A 75 12.13 2.12 6.01
CA TYR A 75 13.06 3.05 5.36
C TYR A 75 12.35 3.95 4.36
N ILE A 76 11.55 3.38 3.45
CA ILE A 76 10.79 4.13 2.45
C ILE A 76 9.83 5.12 3.12
N GLU A 77 9.09 4.67 4.14
CA GLU A 77 8.20 5.53 4.91
C GLU A 77 8.95 6.64 5.66
N GLY A 78 10.15 6.34 6.16
CA GLY A 78 11.04 7.33 6.77
C GLY A 78 11.45 8.43 5.79
N GLN A 79 11.84 8.05 4.57
CA GLN A 79 12.18 9.00 3.51
C GLN A 79 10.97 9.81 3.04
N ALA A 80 9.78 9.20 2.98
CA ALA A 80 8.54 9.90 2.66
C ALA A 80 8.20 10.97 3.71
N ARG A 81 8.38 10.66 5.00
CA ARG A 81 8.21 11.66 6.09
C ARG A 81 9.23 12.78 6.00
N GLU A 82 10.50 12.46 5.68
CA GLU A 82 11.56 13.45 5.58
C GLU A 82 11.35 14.41 4.40
N ILE A 83 10.95 13.92 3.22
CA ILE A 83 10.66 14.84 2.11
C ILE A 83 9.45 15.71 2.43
N CYS A 84 8.39 15.16 3.02
CA CYS A 84 7.23 15.93 3.46
C CYS A 84 7.61 17.02 4.47
N ARG A 85 8.52 16.73 5.40
CA ARG A 85 9.06 17.73 6.35
C ARG A 85 9.76 18.89 5.61
N ARG A 86 10.58 18.60 4.60
CA ARG A 86 11.29 19.62 3.81
C ARG A 86 10.33 20.53 3.04
N TYR A 87 9.23 19.98 2.53
CA TYR A 87 8.20 20.72 1.77
C TYR A 87 7.08 21.25 2.66
N ASN A 88 7.21 21.10 4.02
CA ASN A 88 6.26 21.57 5.03
C ASN A 88 4.86 20.93 4.93
N TYR A 89 4.74 19.68 4.43
CA TYR A 89 3.52 18.89 4.54
C TYR A 89 3.41 18.28 5.94
N LYS A 90 2.19 18.22 6.49
CA LYS A 90 1.89 17.64 7.81
C LYS A 90 1.18 16.32 7.68
N GLU A 91 1.50 15.37 8.56
CA GLU A 91 0.84 14.05 8.53
C GLU A 91 -0.62 14.17 8.94
N ILE A 92 -1.50 13.52 8.16
CA ILE A 92 -2.89 13.27 8.52
C ILE A 92 -3.15 11.77 8.49
N ARG A 93 -3.94 11.27 9.44
CA ARG A 93 -4.40 9.89 9.50
C ARG A 93 -5.92 9.86 9.50
N THR A 94 -6.49 9.32 8.44
CA THR A 94 -7.94 9.14 8.30
C THR A 94 -8.33 7.70 8.65
N PRO A 95 -9.60 7.42 8.99
CA PRO A 95 -10.09 6.07 9.19
C PRO A 95 -9.83 5.14 7.99
N ILE A 96 -9.69 3.84 8.24
CA ILE A 96 -9.52 2.84 7.18
C ILE A 96 -10.84 2.58 6.43
N PHE A 97 -11.98 2.82 7.07
CA PHE A 97 -13.30 2.72 6.46
C PHE A 97 -14.05 4.03 6.63
N GLU A 98 -14.88 4.35 5.65
CA GLU A 98 -15.66 5.56 5.55
C GLU A 98 -17.10 5.20 5.14
N HIS A 99 -18.02 6.14 5.22
CA HIS A 99 -19.32 5.98 4.57
C HIS A 99 -19.14 5.79 3.07
N THR A 100 -19.84 4.81 2.49
CA THR A 100 -19.76 4.50 1.05
C THR A 100 -20.04 5.72 0.18
N GLU A 101 -20.95 6.58 0.62
CA GLU A 101 -21.34 7.81 -0.05
C GLU A 101 -20.16 8.76 -0.32
N LEU A 102 -19.14 8.78 0.55
CA LEU A 102 -17.94 9.59 0.35
C LEU A 102 -17.25 9.25 -0.98
N PHE A 103 -17.13 7.96 -1.28
CA PHE A 103 -16.48 7.51 -2.50
C PHE A 103 -17.38 7.60 -3.73
N LEU A 104 -18.68 7.41 -3.57
CA LEU A 104 -19.66 7.60 -4.65
C LEU A 104 -19.63 9.04 -5.16
N ARG A 105 -19.62 10.02 -4.26
CA ARG A 105 -19.54 11.44 -4.61
C ARG A 105 -18.14 11.86 -5.04
N GLY A 106 -17.13 11.53 -4.22
CA GLY A 106 -15.78 12.07 -4.39
C GLY A 106 -14.99 11.41 -5.49
N VAL A 107 -15.14 10.09 -5.75
CA VAL A 107 -14.34 9.35 -6.76
C VAL A 107 -15.04 9.32 -8.13
N GLY A 108 -16.37 9.37 -8.12
CA GLY A 108 -17.22 9.31 -9.31
C GLY A 108 -17.82 7.92 -9.53
N ASP A 109 -19.13 7.89 -9.74
CA ASP A 109 -19.94 6.68 -9.90
C ASP A 109 -19.64 5.91 -11.20
N THR A 110 -18.98 6.55 -12.18
CA THR A 110 -18.60 5.95 -13.47
C THR A 110 -17.25 5.24 -13.44
N THR A 111 -16.48 5.37 -12.35
CA THR A 111 -15.13 4.80 -12.25
C THR A 111 -15.15 3.29 -11.97
N ASP A 112 -14.15 2.56 -12.48
CA ASP A 112 -13.99 1.13 -12.18
C ASP A 112 -13.84 0.88 -10.68
N ILE A 113 -13.22 1.80 -9.95
CA ILE A 113 -13.06 1.72 -8.49
C ILE A 113 -14.42 1.62 -7.82
N VAL A 114 -15.32 2.54 -8.12
CA VAL A 114 -16.66 2.59 -7.51
C VAL A 114 -17.53 1.42 -7.98
N GLN A 115 -17.50 1.10 -9.27
CA GLN A 115 -18.38 0.08 -9.84
C GLN A 115 -17.99 -1.36 -9.50
N LYS A 116 -16.69 -1.65 -9.36
CA LYS A 116 -16.17 -3.03 -9.35
C LYS A 116 -15.16 -3.34 -8.25
N GLU A 117 -14.50 -2.31 -7.65
CA GLU A 117 -13.31 -2.56 -6.85
C GLU A 117 -13.46 -2.20 -5.37
N MET A 118 -14.56 -1.58 -4.94
CA MET A 118 -14.79 -1.26 -3.54
C MET A 118 -15.11 -2.49 -2.71
N TYR A 119 -14.56 -2.55 -1.48
CA TYR A 119 -14.98 -3.46 -0.44
C TYR A 119 -16.01 -2.76 0.45
N SER A 120 -17.29 -2.92 0.13
CA SER A 120 -18.39 -2.31 0.86
C SER A 120 -19.14 -3.35 1.69
N PHE A 121 -19.60 -2.96 2.88
CA PHE A 121 -20.33 -3.79 3.83
C PHE A 121 -21.30 -2.94 4.65
N GLN A 122 -22.26 -3.58 5.30
CA GLN A 122 -23.14 -2.92 6.26
C GLN A 122 -22.66 -3.14 7.68
N ASP A 123 -22.69 -2.11 8.50
CA ASP A 123 -22.48 -2.23 9.93
C ASP A 123 -23.75 -2.74 10.64
N ARG A 124 -23.69 -2.93 11.97
CA ARG A 124 -24.84 -3.39 12.78
C ARG A 124 -26.01 -2.39 12.78
N GLY A 125 -25.79 -1.15 12.40
CA GLY A 125 -26.80 -0.09 12.26
C GLY A 125 -27.27 0.07 10.83
N GLU A 126 -27.02 -0.92 9.94
CA GLU A 126 -27.42 -0.94 8.52
C GLU A 126 -26.82 0.21 7.68
N ARG A 127 -25.75 0.86 8.17
CA ARG A 127 -25.06 1.91 7.42
C ARG A 127 -24.08 1.28 6.45
N SER A 128 -24.07 1.73 5.21
CA SER A 128 -23.11 1.29 4.20
C SER A 128 -21.74 1.92 4.44
N LEU A 129 -20.75 1.08 4.67
CA LEU A 129 -19.36 1.44 4.88
C LEU A 129 -18.48 0.81 3.80
N THR A 130 -17.37 1.45 3.49
CA THR A 130 -16.42 0.99 2.48
C THR A 130 -15.00 1.11 3.02
N LEU A 131 -14.20 0.06 2.87
CA LEU A 131 -12.75 0.16 3.07
C LEU A 131 -12.18 1.11 2.02
N ARG A 132 -11.43 2.13 2.46
CA ARG A 132 -10.96 3.21 1.57
C ARG A 132 -10.15 2.67 0.39
N PRO A 133 -10.56 2.94 -0.85
CA PRO A 133 -9.85 2.51 -2.06
C PRO A 133 -8.72 3.47 -2.45
N GLU A 134 -8.69 4.68 -1.86
CA GLU A 134 -7.72 5.75 -2.09
C GLU A 134 -7.73 6.72 -0.89
N GLY A 135 -6.79 7.68 -0.84
CA GLY A 135 -6.61 8.54 0.32
C GLY A 135 -7.14 9.97 0.18
N THR A 136 -7.34 10.48 -1.04
CA THR A 136 -7.70 11.88 -1.30
C THR A 136 -9.09 12.23 -0.75
N ALA A 137 -10.13 11.45 -1.06
CA ALA A 137 -11.48 11.71 -0.59
C ALA A 137 -11.59 11.70 0.95
N PRO A 138 -10.98 10.74 1.70
CA PRO A 138 -10.90 10.79 3.16
C PRO A 138 -10.17 12.03 3.70
N VAL A 139 -9.09 12.48 3.05
CA VAL A 139 -8.38 13.72 3.46
C VAL A 139 -9.27 14.93 3.24
N VAL A 140 -9.91 15.06 2.08
CA VAL A 140 -10.83 16.15 1.78
C VAL A 140 -12.04 16.16 2.72
N ARG A 141 -12.62 14.98 3.03
CA ARG A 141 -13.70 14.88 4.04
C ARG A 141 -13.22 15.40 5.40
N SER A 142 -12.01 15.00 5.83
CA SER A 142 -11.44 15.47 7.10
C SER A 142 -11.18 16.99 7.08
N TYR A 143 -10.68 17.52 5.95
CA TYR A 143 -10.47 18.96 5.75
C TYR A 143 -11.79 19.74 5.89
N VAL A 144 -12.88 19.25 5.31
CA VAL A 144 -14.21 19.88 5.39
C VAL A 144 -14.79 19.76 6.80
N GLU A 145 -14.81 18.56 7.37
CA GLU A 145 -15.40 18.28 8.69
C GLU A 145 -14.72 19.09 9.81
N ASN A 146 -13.40 19.21 9.78
CA ASN A 146 -12.63 19.97 10.75
C ASN A 146 -12.47 21.46 10.38
N LYS A 147 -13.11 21.91 9.29
CA LYS A 147 -13.10 23.32 8.85
C LYS A 147 -11.69 23.89 8.65
N MET A 148 -10.75 23.08 8.17
CA MET A 148 -9.35 23.50 7.99
C MET A 148 -9.22 24.64 6.95
N PHE A 149 -10.22 24.86 6.12
CA PHE A 149 -10.29 26.01 5.21
C PHE A 149 -10.35 27.36 5.95
N GLY A 150 -10.65 27.38 7.26
CA GLY A 150 -10.62 28.56 8.11
C GLY A 150 -9.28 28.82 8.81
N ASP A 151 -8.30 27.93 8.64
CA ASP A 151 -6.99 28.09 9.27
C ASP A 151 -6.23 29.27 8.65
N ALA A 152 -5.45 29.96 9.49
CA ALA A 152 -4.66 31.12 9.08
C ALA A 152 -3.55 30.76 8.08
N THR A 153 -3.11 29.51 8.08
CA THR A 153 -2.04 29.04 7.19
C THR A 153 -2.65 28.32 5.99
N GLN A 154 -2.60 28.98 4.83
CA GLN A 154 -3.04 28.43 3.55
C GLN A 154 -1.88 28.51 2.53
N PRO A 155 -1.78 27.58 1.57
CA PRO A 155 -2.58 26.38 1.41
C PRO A 155 -2.34 25.35 2.53
N THR A 156 -3.37 24.57 2.85
CA THR A 156 -3.23 23.45 3.77
C THR A 156 -2.50 22.31 3.06
N LYS A 157 -1.31 21.94 3.56
CA LYS A 157 -0.45 20.90 2.99
C LYS A 157 -0.44 19.66 3.88
N LEU A 158 -1.00 18.56 3.41
CA LEU A 158 -1.17 17.30 4.15
C LEU A 158 -0.52 16.15 3.41
N TYR A 159 0.00 15.16 4.16
CA TYR A 159 0.41 13.87 3.61
C TYR A 159 -0.14 12.72 4.44
N TYR A 160 -0.29 11.57 3.82
CA TYR A 160 -0.71 10.34 4.48
C TYR A 160 0.13 9.14 4.00
N ILE A 161 0.28 8.17 4.91
CA ILE A 161 0.82 6.84 4.60
C ILE A 161 -0.16 5.84 5.22
N GLY A 162 -0.71 4.92 4.42
CA GLY A 162 -1.66 3.95 4.94
C GLY A 162 -2.20 2.96 3.93
N GLN A 163 -2.88 1.93 4.47
CA GLN A 163 -3.47 0.86 3.67
C GLN A 163 -4.67 1.36 2.88
N MET A 164 -4.74 0.91 1.61
CA MET A 164 -5.87 1.06 0.71
C MET A 164 -6.34 -0.32 0.25
N PHE A 165 -7.61 -0.40 -0.19
CA PHE A 165 -8.26 -1.67 -0.48
C PHE A 165 -9.01 -1.60 -1.81
N ARG A 166 -8.64 -2.47 -2.77
CA ARG A 166 -9.30 -2.57 -4.07
C ARG A 166 -9.49 -4.03 -4.48
N TYR A 167 -10.68 -4.41 -4.87
CA TYR A 167 -10.99 -5.75 -5.36
C TYR A 167 -10.49 -5.94 -6.79
N GLU A 168 -9.21 -5.67 -7.01
CA GLU A 168 -8.55 -5.88 -8.30
C GLU A 168 -8.17 -7.35 -8.52
N ARG A 169 -7.93 -7.70 -9.79
CA ARG A 169 -7.27 -8.98 -10.12
C ARG A 169 -5.81 -8.90 -9.66
N PRO A 170 -5.40 -9.75 -8.71
CA PRO A 170 -4.04 -9.72 -8.21
C PRO A 170 -3.01 -10.01 -9.30
N GLN A 171 -1.99 -9.18 -9.37
CA GLN A 171 -0.81 -9.33 -10.22
C GLN A 171 0.39 -8.61 -9.58
N ALA A 172 1.59 -8.74 -10.15
CA ALA A 172 2.78 -8.09 -9.61
C ALA A 172 2.55 -6.58 -9.44
N GLY A 173 2.77 -6.06 -8.23
CA GLY A 173 2.57 -4.66 -7.86
C GLY A 173 1.11 -4.19 -7.77
N ARG A 174 0.12 -5.10 -7.89
CA ARG A 174 -1.30 -4.82 -7.64
C ARG A 174 -1.86 -5.82 -6.67
N TYR A 175 -2.09 -5.35 -5.47
CA TYR A 175 -2.66 -6.12 -4.37
C TYR A 175 -4.06 -5.61 -4.05
N ARG A 176 -4.85 -6.45 -3.37
CA ARG A 176 -6.16 -6.06 -2.86
C ARG A 176 -6.08 -5.22 -1.60
N GLN A 177 -4.98 -5.37 -0.85
CA GLN A 177 -4.56 -4.47 0.21
C GLN A 177 -3.14 -4.01 -0.14
N PHE A 178 -2.93 -2.70 -0.19
CA PHE A 178 -1.65 -2.09 -0.53
C PHE A 178 -1.46 -0.78 0.24
N VAL A 179 -0.22 -0.30 0.33
CA VAL A 179 0.06 0.95 1.04
C VAL A 179 0.27 2.08 0.06
N GLN A 180 -0.48 3.16 0.27
CA GLN A 180 -0.22 4.43 -0.42
C GLN A 180 0.54 5.40 0.49
N PHE A 181 1.50 6.10 -0.11
CA PHE A 181 1.96 7.41 0.31
C PHE A 181 1.35 8.44 -0.64
N GLY A 182 0.73 9.48 -0.10
CA GLY A 182 0.15 10.57 -0.89
C GLY A 182 0.26 11.90 -0.18
N ILE A 183 0.18 12.98 -0.96
CA ILE A 183 0.14 14.37 -0.48
C ILE A 183 -1.03 15.10 -1.10
N GLU A 184 -1.56 16.08 -0.35
CA GLU A 184 -2.65 16.94 -0.77
C GLU A 184 -2.34 18.38 -0.38
N ALA A 185 -2.38 19.30 -1.34
CA ALA A 185 -2.27 20.75 -1.13
C ALA A 185 -3.60 21.39 -1.50
N ILE A 186 -4.32 21.92 -0.49
CA ILE A 186 -5.68 22.44 -0.65
C ILE A 186 -5.71 23.92 -0.32
N GLY A 187 -6.32 24.74 -1.20
CA GLY A 187 -6.52 26.16 -0.95
C GLY A 187 -5.69 27.10 -1.84
N SER A 188 -5.05 26.62 -2.91
CA SER A 188 -4.31 27.47 -3.85
C SER A 188 -4.59 27.13 -5.31
N ASN A 189 -4.80 28.16 -6.12
CA ASN A 189 -4.91 28.08 -7.59
C ASN A 189 -3.60 28.50 -8.29
N ASP A 190 -2.52 28.75 -7.54
CA ASP A 190 -1.25 29.11 -8.15
C ASP A 190 -0.64 27.91 -8.88
N PRO A 191 -0.28 28.01 -10.20
CA PRO A 191 0.39 26.95 -10.93
C PRO A 191 1.71 26.46 -10.28
N ALA A 192 2.33 27.28 -9.43
CA ALA A 192 3.54 26.93 -8.73
C ALA A 192 3.34 25.77 -7.73
N ILE A 193 2.12 25.61 -7.17
CA ILE A 193 1.84 24.48 -6.28
C ILE A 193 1.75 23.18 -7.05
N ASP A 194 1.28 23.21 -8.32
CA ASP A 194 1.24 22.03 -9.19
C ASP A 194 2.66 21.57 -9.53
N ALA A 195 3.51 22.52 -9.90
CA ALA A 195 4.92 22.25 -10.15
C ALA A 195 5.65 21.74 -8.90
N GLU A 196 5.36 22.30 -7.71
CA GLU A 196 5.91 21.83 -6.43
C GLU A 196 5.51 20.37 -6.15
N VAL A 197 4.23 20.02 -6.31
CA VAL A 197 3.72 18.67 -6.08
C VAL A 197 4.40 17.65 -6.99
N ILE A 198 4.58 17.97 -8.27
CA ILE A 198 5.28 17.12 -9.25
C ILE A 198 6.77 17.01 -8.88
N ALA A 199 7.42 18.15 -8.58
CA ALA A 199 8.83 18.20 -8.21
C ALA A 199 9.12 17.38 -6.93
N LEU A 200 8.27 17.48 -5.90
CA LEU A 200 8.38 16.69 -4.68
C LEU A 200 8.34 15.19 -5.00
N ALA A 201 7.40 14.76 -5.85
CA ALA A 201 7.28 13.36 -6.22
C ALA A 201 8.53 12.86 -6.97
N VAL A 202 9.06 13.65 -7.92
CA VAL A 202 10.29 13.33 -8.66
C VAL A 202 11.50 13.29 -7.73
N GLU A 203 11.63 14.27 -6.82
CA GLU A 203 12.71 14.32 -5.85
C GLU A 203 12.70 13.12 -4.91
N PHE A 204 11.51 12.71 -4.47
CA PHE A 204 11.35 11.51 -3.66
C PHE A 204 11.89 10.26 -4.38
N TYR A 205 11.48 10.02 -5.63
CA TYR A 205 11.96 8.86 -6.39
C TYR A 205 13.46 8.93 -6.68
N ARG A 206 13.98 10.09 -7.04
CA ARG A 206 15.42 10.30 -7.24
C ARG A 206 16.21 10.11 -5.96
N GLY A 207 15.67 10.57 -4.81
CA GLY A 207 16.25 10.37 -3.48
C GLY A 207 16.30 8.90 -3.06
N MET A 208 15.39 8.06 -3.59
CA MET A 208 15.43 6.60 -3.44
C MET A 208 16.44 5.93 -4.40
N GLY A 209 17.09 6.69 -5.27
CA GLY A 209 18.11 6.20 -6.21
C GLY A 209 17.59 5.84 -7.60
N LEU A 210 16.28 5.95 -7.87
CA LEU A 210 15.71 5.66 -9.20
C LEU A 210 16.22 6.66 -10.24
N LYS A 211 16.66 6.13 -11.39
CA LYS A 211 17.20 6.90 -12.52
C LYS A 211 16.29 6.83 -13.75
N ASN A 212 15.60 5.73 -13.91
CA ASN A 212 14.76 5.47 -15.10
C ASN A 212 13.30 5.80 -14.79
N ILE A 213 13.04 7.06 -14.48
CA ILE A 213 11.69 7.60 -14.27
C ILE A 213 11.35 8.65 -15.29
N LYS A 214 10.09 8.66 -15.71
CA LYS A 214 9.53 9.57 -16.70
C LYS A 214 8.30 10.25 -16.13
N VAL A 215 8.22 11.56 -16.24
CA VAL A 215 7.02 12.34 -15.91
C VAL A 215 6.22 12.53 -17.19
N VAL A 216 4.96 12.13 -17.16
CA VAL A 216 3.99 12.38 -18.23
C VAL A 216 2.99 13.38 -17.73
N LEU A 217 2.76 14.44 -18.49
CA LEU A 217 1.95 15.60 -18.12
C LEU A 217 0.86 15.87 -19.14
N ASN A 218 -0.34 16.21 -18.67
CA ASN A 218 -1.45 16.71 -19.48
C ASN A 218 -2.25 17.77 -18.70
N SER A 219 -3.15 18.44 -19.40
CA SER A 219 -4.20 19.26 -18.82
C SER A 219 -5.57 18.77 -19.27
N LEU A 220 -6.51 18.64 -18.32
CA LEU A 220 -7.92 18.38 -18.63
C LEU A 220 -8.73 19.67 -18.77
N GLY A 221 -8.09 20.83 -18.60
CA GLY A 221 -8.75 22.12 -18.61
C GLY A 221 -9.76 22.32 -17.47
N ASP A 222 -10.50 23.39 -17.54
CA ASP A 222 -11.62 23.70 -16.65
C ASP A 222 -12.91 22.99 -17.11
N ALA A 223 -14.02 23.28 -16.44
CA ALA A 223 -15.32 22.70 -16.78
C ALA A 223 -15.77 23.01 -18.21
N ALA A 224 -15.51 24.23 -18.72
CA ALA A 224 -15.88 24.65 -20.07
C ALA A 224 -15.05 23.91 -21.12
N SER A 225 -13.73 23.86 -20.95
CA SER A 225 -12.81 23.10 -21.81
C SER A 225 -13.14 21.61 -21.85
N ARG A 226 -13.46 21.02 -20.69
CA ARG A 226 -13.87 19.59 -20.58
C ARG A 226 -15.20 19.34 -21.31
N GLN A 227 -16.18 20.26 -21.20
CA GLN A 227 -17.45 20.10 -21.90
C GLN A 227 -17.26 20.17 -23.42
N ALA A 228 -16.51 21.14 -23.93
CA ALA A 228 -16.20 21.24 -25.35
C ALA A 228 -15.50 19.99 -25.90
N HIS A 229 -14.52 19.49 -25.17
CA HIS A 229 -13.82 18.25 -25.54
C HIS A 229 -14.74 17.02 -25.45
N ARG A 230 -15.61 16.94 -24.42
CA ARG A 230 -16.60 15.88 -24.31
C ARG A 230 -17.51 15.82 -25.53
N ASP A 231 -18.04 16.96 -25.96
CA ASP A 231 -18.92 17.04 -27.12
C ASP A 231 -18.20 16.62 -28.41
N ALA A 232 -16.93 17.00 -28.56
CA ALA A 232 -16.10 16.57 -29.68
C ALA A 232 -15.82 15.05 -29.67
N LEU A 233 -15.54 14.46 -28.49
CA LEU A 233 -15.35 13.01 -28.36
C LEU A 233 -16.63 12.24 -28.68
N ILE A 234 -17.80 12.72 -28.23
CA ILE A 234 -19.09 12.11 -28.60
C ILE A 234 -19.26 12.13 -30.09
N ALA A 235 -19.14 13.29 -30.74
CA ALA A 235 -19.29 13.43 -32.18
C ALA A 235 -18.31 12.54 -32.96
N HIS A 236 -17.11 12.31 -32.43
CA HIS A 236 -16.06 11.48 -33.04
C HIS A 236 -16.38 9.97 -32.93
N PHE A 237 -16.81 9.48 -31.77
CA PHE A 237 -17.00 8.05 -31.53
C PHE A 237 -18.42 7.56 -31.84
N GLU A 238 -19.46 8.40 -31.67
CA GLU A 238 -20.87 8.01 -31.84
C GLU A 238 -21.16 7.28 -33.15
N PRO A 239 -20.67 7.74 -34.33
CA PRO A 239 -21.00 7.12 -35.61
C PRO A 239 -20.57 5.66 -35.73
N ARG A 240 -19.55 5.26 -34.98
CA ARG A 240 -18.96 3.91 -35.04
C ARG A 240 -18.80 3.25 -33.65
N ILE A 241 -19.54 3.73 -32.65
CA ILE A 241 -19.44 3.19 -31.28
C ILE A 241 -19.82 1.72 -31.17
N GLY A 242 -20.64 1.21 -32.09
CA GLY A 242 -21.01 -0.21 -32.17
C GLY A 242 -19.81 -1.14 -32.44
N GLU A 243 -18.69 -0.63 -32.92
CA GLU A 243 -17.46 -1.40 -33.15
C GLU A 243 -16.61 -1.54 -31.89
N PHE A 244 -16.90 -0.78 -30.84
CA PHE A 244 -16.18 -0.77 -29.57
C PHE A 244 -16.77 -1.77 -28.56
N CYS A 245 -15.98 -2.11 -27.55
CA CYS A 245 -16.42 -3.00 -26.48
C CYS A 245 -17.59 -2.41 -25.68
N SER A 246 -18.35 -3.27 -25.00
CA SER A 246 -19.53 -2.87 -24.23
C SER A 246 -19.24 -1.78 -23.17
N ASP A 247 -18.01 -1.81 -22.57
CA ASP A 247 -17.59 -0.78 -21.62
C ASP A 247 -17.48 0.59 -22.31
N CYS A 248 -16.89 0.67 -23.52
CA CYS A 248 -16.77 1.91 -24.30
C CYS A 248 -18.12 2.43 -24.79
N GLN A 249 -19.02 1.55 -25.20
CA GLN A 249 -20.39 1.93 -25.54
C GLN A 249 -21.11 2.60 -24.38
N SER A 250 -21.01 2.06 -23.17
CA SER A 250 -21.57 2.67 -21.96
C SER A 250 -20.85 4.00 -21.58
N ARG A 251 -19.53 4.08 -21.79
CA ARG A 251 -18.74 5.27 -21.49
C ARG A 251 -19.06 6.46 -22.40
N LEU A 252 -19.48 6.21 -23.64
CA LEU A 252 -19.84 7.30 -24.56
C LEU A 252 -20.88 8.24 -23.95
N GLU A 253 -21.91 7.70 -23.31
CA GLU A 253 -22.97 8.49 -22.68
C GLU A 253 -22.51 9.10 -21.35
N LYS A 254 -21.85 8.30 -20.52
CA LYS A 254 -21.50 8.65 -19.14
C LYS A 254 -20.26 9.53 -19.05
N ASN A 255 -19.14 9.06 -19.59
CA ASN A 255 -17.84 9.73 -19.55
C ASN A 255 -16.97 9.31 -20.76
N PRO A 256 -17.13 9.98 -21.94
CA PRO A 256 -16.40 9.60 -23.16
C PRO A 256 -14.89 9.73 -23.06
N LEU A 257 -14.33 10.57 -22.16
CA LEU A 257 -12.90 10.62 -21.88
C LEU A 257 -12.32 9.25 -21.50
N ARG A 258 -13.12 8.40 -20.84
CA ARG A 258 -12.70 7.06 -20.44
C ARG A 258 -12.59 6.08 -21.60
N ILE A 259 -13.06 6.42 -22.79
CA ILE A 259 -12.84 5.63 -24.01
C ILE A 259 -11.34 5.66 -24.36
N LEU A 260 -10.69 6.82 -24.22
CA LEU A 260 -9.26 7.00 -24.51
C LEU A 260 -8.35 6.07 -23.67
N ASP A 261 -8.77 5.66 -22.48
CA ASP A 261 -8.05 4.71 -21.60
C ASP A 261 -8.46 3.24 -21.80
N CYS A 262 -9.18 2.91 -22.89
CA CYS A 262 -9.65 1.54 -23.10
C CYS A 262 -8.54 0.60 -23.57
N LYS A 263 -8.23 -0.40 -22.73
CA LYS A 263 -7.21 -1.42 -23.06
C LYS A 263 -7.63 -2.39 -24.17
N LYS A 264 -8.95 -2.62 -24.33
CA LYS A 264 -9.49 -3.53 -25.36
C LYS A 264 -9.46 -2.89 -26.73
N ASP A 265 -9.88 -1.62 -26.82
CA ASP A 265 -10.10 -0.90 -28.06
C ASP A 265 -8.94 0.04 -28.44
N ARG A 266 -7.83 0.03 -27.66
CA ARG A 266 -6.69 0.95 -27.86
C ARG A 266 -6.08 0.96 -29.26
N ASN A 267 -6.24 -0.14 -30.01
CA ASN A 267 -5.71 -0.29 -31.35
C ASN A 267 -6.76 0.04 -32.44
N HIS A 268 -7.96 0.49 -32.06
CA HIS A 268 -8.98 0.90 -33.01
C HIS A 268 -8.54 2.18 -33.73
N GLU A 269 -8.79 2.31 -35.03
CA GLU A 269 -8.30 3.44 -35.83
C GLU A 269 -8.79 4.82 -35.33
N LEU A 270 -10.03 4.88 -34.81
CA LEU A 270 -10.59 6.11 -34.23
C LEU A 270 -9.84 6.57 -32.96
N MET A 271 -9.13 5.68 -32.27
CA MET A 271 -8.33 6.07 -31.10
C MET A 271 -7.14 6.96 -31.49
N GLY A 272 -6.53 6.67 -32.66
CA GLY A 272 -5.39 7.45 -33.16
C GLY A 272 -5.77 8.82 -33.73
N THR A 273 -7.07 9.06 -34.01
CA THR A 273 -7.62 10.30 -34.56
C THR A 273 -8.56 11.01 -33.59
N ALA A 274 -8.62 10.55 -32.35
CA ALA A 274 -9.48 11.16 -31.33
C ALA A 274 -9.05 12.61 -31.07
N PRO A 275 -10.02 13.56 -30.92
CA PRO A 275 -9.69 14.94 -30.63
C PRO A 275 -8.94 15.07 -29.31
N SER A 276 -7.86 15.87 -29.32
CA SER A 276 -7.04 16.14 -28.14
C SER A 276 -7.68 17.19 -27.24
N ILE A 277 -7.65 16.99 -25.92
CA ILE A 277 -8.12 18.01 -24.96
C ILE A 277 -7.39 19.33 -25.12
N THR A 278 -6.11 19.32 -25.54
CA THR A 278 -5.31 20.53 -25.71
C THR A 278 -5.82 21.46 -26.79
N GLU A 279 -6.63 20.97 -27.74
CA GLU A 279 -7.28 21.77 -28.80
C GLU A 279 -8.56 22.49 -28.28
N TYR A 280 -9.04 22.11 -27.10
CA TYR A 280 -10.29 22.62 -26.50
C TYR A 280 -10.04 23.41 -25.21
N LEU A 281 -8.76 23.60 -24.82
CA LEU A 281 -8.44 24.47 -23.69
C LEU A 281 -8.84 25.92 -24.03
N ASN A 282 -9.61 26.55 -23.14
CA ASN A 282 -9.78 28.00 -23.22
C ASN A 282 -8.49 28.73 -22.87
N GLU A 283 -8.45 30.04 -23.11
CA GLU A 283 -7.25 30.87 -22.92
C GLU A 283 -6.69 30.74 -21.50
N ASP A 284 -7.53 30.83 -20.48
CA ASP A 284 -7.10 30.74 -19.06
C ASP A 284 -6.49 29.37 -18.75
N SER A 285 -7.10 28.29 -19.21
CA SER A 285 -6.59 26.91 -19.01
C SER A 285 -5.29 26.67 -19.76
N ALA A 286 -5.15 27.25 -20.97
CA ALA A 286 -3.92 27.14 -21.75
C ALA A 286 -2.77 27.90 -21.05
N VAL A 287 -3.00 29.16 -20.64
CA VAL A 287 -2.03 29.96 -19.89
C VAL A 287 -1.62 29.27 -18.58
N TYR A 288 -2.57 28.68 -17.86
CA TYR A 288 -2.30 27.92 -16.65
C TYR A 288 -1.39 26.72 -16.94
N TYR A 289 -1.69 25.93 -17.95
CA TYR A 289 -0.91 24.76 -18.35
C TYR A 289 0.49 25.11 -18.81
N ASP A 290 0.63 26.18 -19.58
CA ASP A 290 1.94 26.68 -20.02
C ASP A 290 2.79 27.14 -18.83
N LYS A 291 2.16 27.78 -17.84
CA LYS A 291 2.88 28.23 -16.62
C LYS A 291 3.39 27.05 -15.78
N VAL A 292 2.62 25.99 -15.64
CA VAL A 292 3.09 24.76 -14.98
C VAL A 292 4.32 24.18 -15.68
N GLN A 293 4.32 24.13 -17.02
CA GLN A 293 5.44 23.62 -17.82
C GLN A 293 6.69 24.49 -17.67
N GLU A 294 6.52 25.83 -17.71
CA GLU A 294 7.60 26.79 -17.48
C GLU A 294 8.27 26.55 -16.10
N LEU A 295 7.46 26.42 -15.06
CA LEU A 295 7.94 26.23 -13.68
C LEU A 295 8.65 24.89 -13.51
N LEU A 296 8.13 23.80 -14.08
CA LEU A 296 8.81 22.49 -14.08
C LEU A 296 10.16 22.56 -14.79
N THR A 297 10.23 23.30 -15.90
CA THR A 297 11.49 23.52 -16.64
C THR A 297 12.49 24.30 -15.79
N MET A 298 12.04 25.36 -15.08
CA MET A 298 12.88 26.14 -14.16
C MET A 298 13.37 25.31 -12.95
N MET A 299 12.63 24.29 -12.55
CA MET A 299 12.98 23.36 -11.45
C MET A 299 13.83 22.17 -11.93
N ASP A 300 14.26 22.12 -13.17
CA ASP A 300 14.98 20.99 -13.78
C ASP A 300 14.24 19.65 -13.67
N VAL A 301 12.90 19.69 -13.75
CA VAL A 301 12.04 18.53 -13.80
C VAL A 301 11.66 18.22 -15.23
N PRO A 302 12.29 17.24 -15.91
CA PRO A 302 11.94 16.86 -17.26
C PRO A 302 10.58 16.17 -17.30
N PHE A 303 9.79 16.46 -18.32
CA PHE A 303 8.48 15.88 -18.55
C PHE A 303 8.20 15.69 -20.04
N GLU A 304 7.30 14.77 -20.36
CA GLU A 304 6.73 14.58 -21.68
C GLU A 304 5.23 14.92 -21.64
N LYS A 305 4.73 15.50 -22.72
CA LYS A 305 3.31 15.78 -22.88
C LYS A 305 2.63 14.58 -23.52
N ASP A 306 1.53 14.12 -22.92
CA ASP A 306 0.66 13.11 -23.52
C ASP A 306 -0.79 13.61 -23.49
N PRO A 307 -1.32 14.06 -24.64
CA PRO A 307 -2.70 14.55 -24.72
C PRO A 307 -3.77 13.49 -24.43
N ASN A 308 -3.39 12.21 -24.45
CA ASN A 308 -4.27 11.09 -24.16
C ASN A 308 -4.20 10.66 -22.68
N LEU A 309 -3.33 11.28 -21.88
CA LEU A 309 -3.26 10.98 -20.46
C LEU A 309 -4.57 11.39 -19.78
N VAL A 310 -5.35 10.41 -19.36
CA VAL A 310 -6.53 10.56 -18.52
C VAL A 310 -6.34 9.78 -17.23
N ARG A 311 -7.05 10.16 -16.18
CA ARG A 311 -6.93 9.54 -14.86
C ARG A 311 -8.15 8.67 -14.56
N GLY A 312 -7.93 7.67 -13.68
CA GLY A 312 -8.96 6.72 -13.27
C GLY A 312 -10.02 7.28 -12.30
N LEU A 313 -9.99 8.57 -11.96
CA LEU A 313 -10.85 9.25 -11.02
C LEU A 313 -11.47 10.47 -11.71
N ASP A 314 -12.76 10.70 -11.50
CA ASP A 314 -13.52 11.69 -12.27
C ASP A 314 -13.36 13.14 -11.76
N TYR A 315 -12.81 13.33 -10.57
CA TYR A 315 -12.64 14.65 -9.94
C TYR A 315 -11.52 15.52 -10.54
N TYR A 316 -10.65 14.96 -11.39
CA TYR A 316 -9.52 15.70 -11.92
C TYR A 316 -9.93 16.78 -12.92
N GLN A 317 -9.25 17.93 -12.82
CA GLN A 317 -9.34 19.10 -13.68
C GLN A 317 -7.95 19.68 -13.89
N HIS A 318 -7.76 20.56 -14.90
CA HIS A 318 -6.47 21.19 -15.19
C HIS A 318 -5.31 20.16 -15.20
N THR A 319 -4.25 20.39 -14.43
CA THR A 319 -3.05 19.56 -14.39
C THR A 319 -3.35 18.12 -13.99
N VAL A 320 -2.93 17.17 -14.80
CA VAL A 320 -2.85 15.74 -14.48
C VAL A 320 -1.49 15.21 -14.88
N PHE A 321 -0.95 14.29 -14.08
CA PHE A 321 0.35 13.72 -14.35
C PHE A 321 0.48 12.28 -13.87
N GLU A 322 1.42 11.56 -14.46
CA GLU A 322 1.92 10.27 -14.01
C GLU A 322 3.43 10.28 -13.94
N ILE A 323 3.97 9.58 -12.95
CA ILE A 323 5.39 9.22 -12.92
C ILE A 323 5.47 7.73 -13.21
N MET A 324 6.21 7.39 -14.26
CA MET A 324 6.34 6.05 -14.79
C MET A 324 7.76 5.54 -14.62
N SER A 325 7.93 4.23 -14.45
CA SER A 325 9.24 3.58 -14.53
C SER A 325 9.49 3.15 -15.96
N GLU A 326 10.68 3.47 -16.48
CA GLU A 326 11.21 2.98 -17.75
C GLU A 326 12.25 1.87 -17.55
N ALA A 327 12.40 1.36 -16.33
CA ALA A 327 13.34 0.31 -16.02
C ALA A 327 13.00 -0.99 -16.77
N GLU A 328 14.01 -1.60 -17.38
CA GLU A 328 13.87 -2.90 -18.04
C GLU A 328 13.40 -3.95 -17.02
N GLY A 329 12.39 -4.75 -17.38
CA GLY A 329 11.85 -5.79 -16.49
C GLY A 329 10.83 -5.31 -15.46
N PHE A 330 10.49 -4.02 -15.40
CA PHE A 330 9.47 -3.50 -14.46
C PHE A 330 8.05 -4.05 -14.74
N GLY A 331 7.77 -4.45 -15.97
CA GLY A 331 6.52 -5.06 -16.38
C GLY A 331 5.62 -4.16 -17.24
N ALA A 332 4.42 -4.65 -17.56
CA ALA A 332 3.52 -3.98 -18.51
C ALA A 332 2.83 -2.72 -17.95
N ILE A 333 2.77 -2.59 -16.62
CA ILE A 333 2.18 -1.42 -15.95
C ILE A 333 3.34 -0.59 -15.40
N THR A 334 3.62 0.51 -16.06
CA THR A 334 4.80 1.34 -15.79
C THR A 334 4.55 2.45 -14.76
N THR A 335 3.29 2.83 -14.50
CA THR A 335 2.94 3.91 -13.56
C THR A 335 3.38 3.62 -12.13
N LEU A 336 4.22 4.46 -11.55
CA LEU A 336 4.64 4.44 -10.13
C LEU A 336 3.68 5.25 -9.26
N SER A 337 3.35 6.46 -9.71
CA SER A 337 2.42 7.37 -9.05
C SER A 337 1.63 8.16 -10.05
N GLY A 338 0.57 8.76 -9.58
CA GLY A 338 -0.21 9.68 -10.38
C GLY A 338 -0.99 10.65 -9.54
N GLY A 339 -1.20 11.82 -10.10
CA GLY A 339 -1.84 12.92 -9.43
C GLY A 339 -2.46 13.91 -10.38
N GLY A 340 -2.89 15.01 -9.81
CA GLY A 340 -3.48 16.13 -10.54
C GLY A 340 -4.33 17.03 -9.66
N ARG A 341 -4.90 18.04 -10.28
CA ARG A 341 -5.74 19.05 -9.64
C ARG A 341 -7.21 18.62 -9.57
N TYR A 342 -7.89 18.98 -8.49
CA TYR A 342 -9.29 18.61 -8.21
C TYR A 342 -10.07 19.76 -7.58
N ASN A 343 -10.35 20.82 -8.35
CA ASN A 343 -10.96 22.06 -7.84
C ASN A 343 -12.42 21.91 -7.36
N GLY A 344 -13.14 20.87 -7.81
CA GLY A 344 -14.55 20.62 -7.42
C GLY A 344 -14.73 19.74 -6.18
N LEU A 345 -13.73 18.92 -5.82
CA LEU A 345 -13.90 17.83 -4.85
C LEU A 345 -14.29 18.31 -3.44
N VAL A 346 -13.70 19.42 -2.97
CA VAL A 346 -14.03 19.97 -1.65
C VAL A 346 -15.51 20.36 -1.57
N GLN A 347 -16.04 20.98 -2.62
CA GLN A 347 -17.46 21.38 -2.73
C GLN A 347 -18.38 20.16 -2.84
N GLU A 348 -18.00 19.15 -3.61
CA GLU A 348 -18.78 17.90 -3.76
C GLU A 348 -18.92 17.15 -2.43
N ILE A 349 -17.93 17.26 -1.55
CA ILE A 349 -17.97 16.67 -0.20
C ILE A 349 -18.67 17.56 0.82
N GLY A 350 -19.19 18.75 0.39
CA GLY A 350 -19.98 19.64 1.23
C GLY A 350 -19.18 20.77 1.87
N GLY A 351 -17.97 21.04 1.41
CA GLY A 351 -17.16 22.18 1.80
C GLY A 351 -17.39 23.41 0.93
N PRO A 352 -16.63 24.50 1.14
CA PRO A 352 -16.61 25.64 0.24
C PRO A 352 -15.93 25.29 -1.09
N GLU A 353 -16.09 26.15 -2.10
CA GLU A 353 -15.32 26.04 -3.33
C GLU A 353 -13.86 26.32 -3.03
N MET A 354 -13.03 25.26 -3.07
CA MET A 354 -11.61 25.31 -2.75
C MET A 354 -10.81 24.44 -3.72
N PRO A 355 -9.76 25.00 -4.33
CA PRO A 355 -8.89 24.25 -5.22
C PRO A 355 -8.03 23.26 -4.42
N GLY A 356 -7.69 22.16 -5.05
CA GLY A 356 -6.76 21.17 -4.48
C GLY A 356 -5.93 20.49 -5.56
N ILE A 357 -4.75 20.05 -5.18
CA ILE A 357 -3.86 19.21 -5.98
C ILE A 357 -3.15 18.21 -5.09
N GLY A 358 -2.94 17.01 -5.60
CA GLY A 358 -2.21 15.98 -4.88
C GLY A 358 -1.71 14.87 -5.79
N PHE A 359 -0.98 13.94 -5.21
CA PHE A 359 -0.65 12.66 -5.84
C PHE A 359 -0.67 11.53 -4.84
N ALA A 360 -0.77 10.31 -5.34
CA ALA A 360 -0.57 9.11 -4.56
C ALA A 360 0.30 8.10 -5.31
N MET A 361 1.11 7.36 -4.56
CA MET A 361 1.94 6.26 -5.03
C MET A 361 1.73 5.00 -4.17
N SER A 362 1.97 3.81 -4.76
CA SER A 362 2.05 2.55 -4.02
C SER A 362 3.49 2.25 -3.62
N ILE A 363 3.71 1.94 -2.34
CA ILE A 363 5.03 1.52 -1.84
C ILE A 363 5.46 0.21 -2.51
N GLU A 364 4.54 -0.72 -2.74
CA GLU A 364 4.82 -1.99 -3.43
C GLU A 364 5.40 -1.78 -4.83
N ARG A 365 4.87 -0.78 -5.56
CA ARG A 365 5.35 -0.45 -6.90
C ARG A 365 6.72 0.21 -6.88
N LEU A 366 6.99 1.07 -5.89
CA LEU A 366 8.32 1.61 -5.66
C LEU A 366 9.33 0.48 -5.38
N ILE A 367 8.99 -0.47 -4.51
CA ILE A 367 9.85 -1.63 -4.21
C ILE A 367 10.14 -2.45 -5.48
N MET A 368 9.16 -2.61 -6.36
CA MET A 368 9.38 -3.27 -7.65
C MET A 368 10.35 -2.48 -8.55
N ALA A 369 10.23 -1.15 -8.61
CA ALA A 369 11.12 -0.31 -9.39
C ALA A 369 12.55 -0.36 -8.85
N LEU A 370 12.74 -0.28 -7.53
CA LEU A 370 14.05 -0.43 -6.89
C LEU A 370 14.70 -1.77 -7.26
N LYS A 371 13.94 -2.86 -7.25
CA LYS A 371 14.42 -4.19 -7.66
C LYS A 371 14.77 -4.24 -9.15
N ALA A 372 13.96 -3.64 -10.02
CA ALA A 372 14.22 -3.62 -11.46
C ALA A 372 15.49 -2.84 -11.81
N GLU A 373 15.80 -1.79 -11.06
CA GLU A 373 17.05 -1.02 -11.21
C GLU A 373 18.23 -1.56 -10.37
N ASN A 374 18.06 -2.69 -9.65
CA ASN A 374 19.06 -3.29 -8.76
C ASN A 374 19.58 -2.30 -7.69
N ILE A 375 18.68 -1.47 -7.15
CA ILE A 375 19.00 -0.50 -6.11
C ILE A 375 18.89 -1.19 -4.74
N GLU A 376 20.00 -1.19 -3.99
CA GLU A 376 20.06 -1.60 -2.61
C GLU A 376 20.01 -0.37 -1.72
N LEU A 377 19.03 -0.34 -0.81
CA LEU A 377 18.89 0.74 0.15
C LEU A 377 19.77 0.47 1.39
N PRO A 378 20.27 1.51 2.06
CA PRO A 378 21.15 1.38 3.22
C PRO A 378 20.36 0.97 4.48
N ILE A 379 19.92 -0.30 4.52
CA ILE A 379 19.15 -0.86 5.62
C ILE A 379 20.08 -1.69 6.48
N GLU A 380 20.29 -1.27 7.72
CA GLU A 380 21.09 -2.05 8.67
C GLU A 380 20.23 -3.16 9.29
N HIS A 381 20.71 -4.39 9.16
CA HIS A 381 20.15 -5.58 9.80
C HIS A 381 21.15 -6.12 10.86
N SER A 382 21.62 -5.28 11.75
CA SER A 382 22.57 -5.63 12.79
C SER A 382 22.03 -5.28 14.16
N ILE A 383 22.48 -6.02 15.19
CA ILE A 383 22.28 -5.65 16.59
C ILE A 383 23.60 -5.14 17.16
N ASP A 384 23.52 -4.29 18.17
CA ASP A 384 24.74 -3.71 18.75
C ASP A 384 25.51 -4.72 19.58
N CYS A 385 24.81 -5.53 20.41
CA CYS A 385 25.48 -6.50 21.25
C CYS A 385 24.69 -7.81 21.39
N TYR A 386 25.39 -8.94 21.41
CA TYR A 386 24.83 -10.22 21.79
C TYR A 386 25.50 -10.71 23.09
N VAL A 387 24.70 -11.02 24.12
CA VAL A 387 25.20 -11.49 25.42
C VAL A 387 25.21 -13.01 25.47
N VAL A 388 26.40 -13.61 25.55
CA VAL A 388 26.64 -15.04 25.71
C VAL A 388 26.85 -15.35 27.19
N ALA A 389 26.06 -16.29 27.71
CA ALA A 389 26.15 -16.71 29.11
C ALA A 389 26.59 -18.18 29.23
N LEU A 390 27.48 -18.45 30.16
CA LEU A 390 28.04 -19.77 30.43
C LEU A 390 27.90 -20.13 31.93
N GLY A 391 27.02 -21.06 32.23
CA GLY A 391 26.65 -21.47 33.61
C GLY A 391 25.39 -20.81 34.12
N GLU A 392 24.78 -21.42 35.17
CA GLU A 392 23.46 -20.96 35.66
C GLU A 392 23.48 -19.56 36.26
N LYS A 393 24.51 -19.27 37.09
CA LYS A 393 24.65 -17.92 37.67
C LYS A 393 24.87 -16.85 36.58
N ALA A 394 25.64 -17.18 35.53
CA ALA A 394 25.90 -16.26 34.44
C ALA A 394 24.62 -15.92 33.64
N LYS A 395 23.64 -16.83 33.52
CA LYS A 395 22.36 -16.57 32.82
C LYS A 395 21.54 -15.46 33.47
N ASP A 396 21.48 -15.45 34.80
CA ASP A 396 20.74 -14.40 35.54
C ASP A 396 21.43 -13.04 35.35
N HIS A 397 22.75 -13.01 35.48
CA HIS A 397 23.53 -11.79 35.27
C HIS A 397 23.53 -11.30 33.82
N ALA A 398 23.51 -12.21 32.86
CA ALA A 398 23.36 -11.85 31.44
C ALA A 398 21.99 -11.18 31.15
N ALA A 399 20.95 -11.54 31.89
CA ALA A 399 19.67 -10.84 31.80
C ALA A 399 19.78 -9.38 32.28
N LYS A 400 20.51 -9.17 33.38
CA LYS A 400 20.79 -7.83 33.92
C LYS A 400 21.65 -7.00 32.96
N VAL A 401 22.74 -7.59 32.42
CA VAL A 401 23.62 -6.95 31.45
C VAL A 401 22.84 -6.54 30.19
N ALA A 402 22.03 -7.44 29.62
CA ALA A 402 21.21 -7.14 28.46
C ALA A 402 20.20 -6.01 28.75
N PHE A 403 19.63 -5.99 29.95
CA PHE A 403 18.71 -4.92 30.36
C PHE A 403 19.46 -3.58 30.46
N ASP A 404 20.64 -3.52 31.08
CA ASP A 404 21.39 -2.28 31.24
C ASP A 404 21.87 -1.72 29.88
N LEU A 405 22.32 -2.58 28.97
CA LEU A 405 22.66 -2.19 27.60
C LEU A 405 21.45 -1.62 26.86
N ARG A 406 20.27 -2.28 26.97
CA ARG A 406 19.02 -1.75 26.37
C ARG A 406 18.60 -0.42 26.99
N LYS A 407 18.78 -0.23 28.29
CA LYS A 407 18.55 1.04 28.98
C LYS A 407 19.48 2.14 28.48
N ALA A 408 20.70 1.78 28.04
CA ALA A 408 21.65 2.68 27.40
C ALA A 408 21.32 2.97 25.92
N GLY A 409 20.19 2.44 25.39
CA GLY A 409 19.72 2.70 24.02
C GLY A 409 20.21 1.72 22.97
N LEU A 410 20.89 0.64 23.37
CA LEU A 410 21.47 -0.34 22.47
C LEU A 410 20.49 -1.48 22.11
N SER A 411 20.59 -1.98 20.88
CA SER A 411 19.89 -3.18 20.44
C SER A 411 20.63 -4.43 20.90
N VAL A 412 20.00 -5.24 21.75
CA VAL A 412 20.69 -6.34 22.44
C VAL A 412 19.85 -7.60 22.44
N GLU A 413 20.51 -8.73 22.19
CA GLU A 413 19.92 -10.05 22.30
C GLU A 413 20.77 -10.98 23.19
N LYS A 414 20.16 -12.03 23.73
CA LYS A 414 20.82 -13.08 24.48
C LYS A 414 20.18 -14.45 24.21
N ASP A 415 20.79 -15.52 24.67
CA ASP A 415 20.19 -16.85 24.59
C ASP A 415 19.09 -17.05 25.63
N TYR A 416 17.93 -17.55 25.17
CA TYR A 416 16.79 -17.94 26.02
C TYR A 416 16.47 -19.44 25.94
N LEU A 417 17.27 -20.22 25.17
CA LEU A 417 17.00 -21.63 24.89
C LEU A 417 18.04 -22.58 25.51
N ASP A 418 18.86 -22.09 26.42
CA ASP A 418 19.92 -22.83 27.08
C ASP A 418 20.89 -23.53 26.11
N ARG A 419 21.25 -22.81 25.04
CA ARG A 419 22.13 -23.34 24.01
C ARG A 419 23.62 -23.26 24.43
N LYS A 420 24.38 -24.24 23.96
CA LYS A 420 25.85 -24.24 24.15
C LYS A 420 26.48 -23.00 23.52
N MET A 421 27.66 -22.58 24.06
CA MET A 421 28.41 -21.39 23.60
C MET A 421 28.51 -21.27 22.08
N LYS A 422 28.92 -22.35 21.39
CA LYS A 422 29.05 -22.37 19.92
C LYS A 422 27.74 -21.99 19.21
N ALA A 423 26.58 -22.40 19.73
CA ALA A 423 25.29 -22.10 19.16
C ALA A 423 24.86 -20.65 19.45
N GLN A 424 25.24 -20.09 20.61
CA GLN A 424 25.02 -18.70 20.95
C GLN A 424 25.85 -17.78 20.02
N PHE A 425 27.12 -18.06 19.80
CA PHE A 425 27.96 -17.34 18.82
C PHE A 425 27.38 -17.40 17.39
N LYS A 426 26.92 -18.58 16.94
CA LYS A 426 26.25 -18.70 15.66
C LYS A 426 24.98 -17.84 15.56
N SER A 427 24.30 -17.60 16.68
CA SER A 427 23.15 -16.69 16.72
C SER A 427 23.59 -15.23 16.65
N ALA A 428 24.67 -14.85 17.33
CA ALA A 428 25.27 -13.53 17.23
C ALA A 428 25.71 -13.21 15.79
N ASP A 429 26.37 -14.16 15.11
CA ASP A 429 26.75 -14.01 13.69
C ASP A 429 25.54 -13.82 12.79
N ARG A 430 24.47 -14.62 12.99
CA ARG A 430 23.23 -14.51 12.19
C ARG A 430 22.53 -13.15 12.37
N LEU A 431 22.57 -12.60 13.59
CA LEU A 431 22.04 -11.29 13.92
C LEU A 431 23.02 -10.16 13.57
N LYS A 432 24.17 -10.48 12.98
CA LYS A 432 25.24 -9.53 12.65
C LYS A 432 25.57 -8.61 13.82
N ALA A 433 25.69 -9.20 15.02
CA ALA A 433 26.03 -8.44 16.22
C ALA A 433 27.37 -7.72 16.04
N LYS A 434 27.41 -6.42 16.32
CA LYS A 434 28.67 -5.63 16.28
C LYS A 434 29.64 -6.10 17.36
N PHE A 435 29.09 -6.38 18.55
CA PHE A 435 29.82 -6.89 19.70
C PHE A 435 29.19 -8.17 20.25
N VAL A 436 30.04 -9.02 20.83
CA VAL A 436 29.60 -10.15 21.64
C VAL A 436 30.19 -10.00 23.05
N ALA A 437 29.31 -9.95 24.04
CA ALA A 437 29.66 -9.93 25.46
C ALA A 437 29.61 -11.37 26.01
N VAL A 438 30.71 -11.89 26.49
CA VAL A 438 30.82 -13.23 27.07
C VAL A 438 30.90 -13.13 28.58
N LEU A 439 30.02 -13.83 29.27
CA LEU A 439 29.91 -13.86 30.70
C LEU A 439 29.86 -15.31 31.20
N GLY A 440 30.90 -15.76 31.86
CA GLY A 440 30.98 -17.02 32.57
C GLY A 440 30.94 -16.81 34.08
N GLU A 441 31.00 -17.89 34.83
CA GLU A 441 31.06 -17.83 36.30
C GLU A 441 32.40 -17.25 36.79
N ASP A 442 33.49 -17.53 36.09
CA ASP A 442 34.82 -16.98 36.40
C ASP A 442 34.89 -15.45 36.16
N GLU A 443 34.26 -14.97 35.11
CA GLU A 443 34.15 -13.53 34.82
C GLU A 443 33.31 -12.83 35.90
N LEU A 444 32.21 -13.45 36.32
CA LEU A 444 31.38 -12.92 37.40
C LEU A 444 32.12 -12.78 38.71
N ASP A 445 32.88 -13.81 39.10
CA ASP A 445 33.65 -13.80 40.35
C ASP A 445 34.73 -12.71 40.34
N LYS A 446 35.25 -12.35 39.15
CA LYS A 446 36.17 -11.22 38.94
C LYS A 446 35.51 -9.86 38.76
N GLY A 447 34.18 -9.81 38.61
CA GLY A 447 33.43 -8.58 38.33
C GLY A 447 33.67 -7.99 36.94
N ILE A 448 34.00 -8.83 35.96
CA ILE A 448 34.31 -8.45 34.57
C ILE A 448 33.42 -9.14 33.56
N ILE A 449 33.43 -8.67 32.31
CA ILE A 449 32.78 -9.26 31.15
C ILE A 449 33.74 -9.17 29.96
N ASN A 450 33.85 -10.21 29.16
CA ASN A 450 34.67 -10.23 27.97
C ASN A 450 33.90 -9.68 26.78
N LEU A 451 34.33 -8.54 26.23
CA LEU A 451 33.77 -7.91 25.06
C LEU A 451 34.58 -8.25 23.81
N LYS A 452 33.92 -8.83 22.80
CA LYS A 452 34.54 -9.15 21.50
C LYS A 452 33.93 -8.28 20.43
N ASN A 453 34.76 -7.54 19.70
CA ASN A 453 34.42 -6.86 18.47
C ASN A 453 34.33 -7.90 17.34
N MET A 454 33.15 -8.02 16.70
CA MET A 454 32.92 -9.05 15.69
C MET A 454 33.56 -8.72 14.33
N ALA A 455 33.81 -7.42 14.04
CA ALA A 455 34.47 -7.00 12.81
C ALA A 455 35.97 -7.18 12.85
N THR A 456 36.65 -6.81 13.97
CA THR A 456 38.11 -6.89 14.12
C THR A 456 38.57 -8.20 14.76
N GLY A 457 37.70 -8.86 15.52
CA GLY A 457 38.02 -10.04 16.31
C GLY A 457 38.75 -9.72 17.63
N GLU A 458 39.01 -8.45 17.92
CA GLU A 458 39.64 -8.00 19.17
C GLU A 458 38.76 -8.31 20.36
N GLN A 459 39.41 -8.65 21.48
CA GLN A 459 38.73 -8.95 22.75
C GLN A 459 39.38 -8.16 23.88
N GLU A 460 38.54 -7.72 24.80
CA GLU A 460 38.95 -6.93 25.98
C GLU A 460 38.09 -7.28 27.18
N GLU A 461 38.70 -7.17 28.38
CA GLU A 461 37.99 -7.33 29.64
C GLU A 461 37.46 -5.96 30.10
N VAL A 462 36.19 -5.89 30.41
CA VAL A 462 35.53 -4.65 30.88
C VAL A 462 34.85 -4.91 32.21
N ALA A 463 34.96 -3.98 33.16
CA ALA A 463 34.30 -4.11 34.45
C ALA A 463 32.76 -4.05 34.27
N LEU A 464 32.07 -4.94 35.00
CA LEU A 464 30.60 -5.10 34.87
C LEU A 464 29.81 -3.85 35.22
N ASP A 465 30.28 -3.05 36.19
CA ASP A 465 29.60 -1.84 36.68
C ASP A 465 29.58 -0.71 35.65
N VAL A 466 30.55 -0.63 34.75
CA VAL A 466 30.64 0.39 33.69
C VAL A 466 30.36 -0.16 32.29
N PHE A 467 30.06 -1.45 32.18
CA PHE A 467 30.00 -2.16 30.90
C PHE A 467 29.00 -1.52 29.90
N ALA A 468 27.80 -1.15 30.36
CA ALA A 468 26.78 -0.62 29.47
C ALA A 468 27.16 0.77 28.90
N SER A 469 27.74 1.65 29.71
CA SER A 469 28.25 2.95 29.25
C SER A 469 29.45 2.78 28.31
N TYR A 470 30.35 1.86 28.62
CA TYR A 470 31.52 1.56 27.80
C TYR A 470 31.15 1.08 26.38
N VAL A 471 30.21 0.14 26.26
CA VAL A 471 29.75 -0.34 24.94
C VAL A 471 29.01 0.76 24.18
N ALA A 472 28.21 1.57 24.87
CA ALA A 472 27.51 2.69 24.24
C ALA A 472 28.49 3.74 23.65
N GLU A 473 29.57 4.08 24.39
CA GLU A 473 30.61 5.01 23.91
C GLU A 473 31.37 4.47 22.68
N LYS A 474 31.58 3.15 22.58
CA LYS A 474 32.26 2.53 21.43
C LYS A 474 31.41 2.51 20.14
N LEU A 475 30.12 2.76 20.23
CA LEU A 475 29.18 2.72 19.11
C LEU A 475 28.82 4.12 18.58
N ILE A 476 29.22 5.17 19.30
CA ILE A 476 29.14 6.55 18.88
C ILE A 476 30.34 6.90 18.00
#